data_be3cc9b154fa164c5258c07065649f9f
#
_entry.id   be3cc9b154fa164c5258c07065649f9f
#
_cell.length_a   1.000
_cell.length_b   1.000
_cell.length_c   1.000
_cell.angle_alpha   90.00
_cell.angle_beta   90.00
_cell.angle_gamma   90.00
#
_symmetry.space_group_name_H-M   'P 1'
#
loop_
_entity.id
_entity.type
_entity.pdbx_description
1 polymer ?
#
loop_
_entity_poly.entity_id
_entity_poly.type
_entity_poly.pdbx_seq_one_letter_code
_entity_poly.pdbx_strand_id
1 'polypeptide(L)'
;MAENHPRPRGRPTIPEQVIRQKIHDVTFLLLINQGYNKTTLDEVAKKAGIAKKTLYRFVKNREDLLEQVVMSWEDNFIPDFKKEANNFQQLMKSLKIFLTEIAEKSLSMEAVGLFKLLQSDFPYREILLSKYQQSEIEKSRNILTNWLESQYQKGLLKKMDFYIISELVISMVIAEPLRQMALGILPSLPETDITPRISAAVSLLERE
;
A
#
# COMPACT_ATOMS: atom_id res chain seq x y z
N MET A 1 -12.03 -37.32 47.54
CA MET A 1 -12.26 -37.80 46.14
C MET A 1 -11.92 -36.65 45.21
N ALA A 2 -10.81 -36.72 44.47
CA ALA A 2 -10.41 -35.69 43.55
C ALA A 2 -11.04 -36.00 42.18
N GLU A 3 -11.89 -35.12 41.70
CA GLU A 3 -12.50 -35.22 40.38
C GLU A 3 -11.43 -35.01 39.31
N ASN A 4 -11.17 -36.07 38.56
CA ASN A 4 -10.23 -36.11 37.46
C ASN A 4 -10.94 -35.56 36.21
N HIS A 5 -10.85 -34.24 35.95
CA HIS A 5 -11.33 -33.66 34.72
C HIS A 5 -10.38 -34.03 33.56
N PRO A 6 -10.86 -34.71 32.54
CA PRO A 6 -10.03 -35.05 31.38
C PRO A 6 -9.61 -33.76 30.64
N ARG A 7 -8.28 -33.52 30.55
CA ARG A 7 -7.74 -32.42 29.74
C ARG A 7 -8.11 -32.66 28.28
N PRO A 8 -8.69 -31.67 27.59
CA PRO A 8 -9.04 -31.80 26.18
C PRO A 8 -7.76 -32.08 25.36
N ARG A 9 -7.71 -33.25 24.75
CA ARG A 9 -6.65 -33.66 23.83
C ARG A 9 -6.93 -33.01 22.49
N GLY A 10 -6.17 -31.97 22.16
CA GLY A 10 -6.20 -31.33 20.83
C GLY A 10 -5.42 -30.02 20.83
N ARG A 11 -4.67 -29.79 19.73
CA ARG A 11 -4.08 -28.46 19.45
C ARG A 11 -5.22 -27.44 19.36
N PRO A 12 -5.11 -26.26 20.00
CA PRO A 12 -6.14 -25.23 19.88
C PRO A 12 -6.49 -24.99 18.41
N THR A 13 -7.77 -25.04 18.09
CA THR A 13 -8.25 -24.76 16.73
C THR A 13 -7.99 -23.29 16.42
N ILE A 14 -7.20 -23.02 15.39
CA ILE A 14 -6.99 -21.65 14.92
C ILE A 14 -8.34 -21.13 14.38
N PRO A 15 -8.79 -19.94 14.81
CA PRO A 15 -10.04 -19.36 14.32
C PRO A 15 -10.08 -19.31 12.77
N GLU A 16 -11.21 -19.63 12.18
CA GLU A 16 -11.35 -19.66 10.71
C GLU A 16 -11.02 -18.32 10.05
N GLN A 17 -11.34 -17.22 10.72
CA GLN A 17 -11.01 -15.87 10.25
C GLN A 17 -9.50 -15.65 10.13
N VAL A 18 -8.71 -16.14 11.07
CA VAL A 18 -7.24 -16.06 11.04
C VAL A 18 -6.67 -16.86 9.87
N ILE A 19 -7.25 -18.04 9.61
CA ILE A 19 -6.83 -18.89 8.48
C ILE A 19 -7.20 -18.18 7.16
N ARG A 20 -8.40 -17.62 7.05
CA ARG A 20 -8.86 -16.88 5.86
C ARG A 20 -7.94 -15.69 5.57
N GLN A 21 -7.66 -14.86 6.58
CA GLN A 21 -6.76 -13.72 6.42
C GLN A 21 -5.38 -14.18 5.94
N LYS A 22 -4.81 -15.20 6.55
CA LYS A 22 -3.53 -15.76 6.11
C LYS A 22 -3.54 -16.26 4.67
N ILE A 23 -4.64 -16.89 4.22
CA ILE A 23 -4.79 -17.30 2.82
C ILE A 23 -4.79 -16.09 1.90
N HIS A 24 -5.52 -15.02 2.24
CA HIS A 24 -5.59 -13.79 1.46
C HIS A 24 -4.23 -13.11 1.38
N ASP A 25 -3.55 -12.90 2.50
CA ASP A 25 -2.23 -12.25 2.57
C ASP A 25 -1.19 -13.00 1.73
N VAL A 26 -1.12 -14.32 1.89
CA VAL A 26 -0.20 -15.16 1.11
C VAL A 26 -0.54 -15.12 -0.38
N THR A 27 -1.81 -15.16 -0.74
CA THR A 27 -2.24 -15.09 -2.15
C THR A 27 -1.88 -13.76 -2.77
N PHE A 28 -2.13 -12.65 -2.06
CA PHE A 28 -1.75 -11.31 -2.52
C PHE A 28 -0.24 -11.19 -2.72
N LEU A 29 0.58 -11.64 -1.75
CA LEU A 29 2.04 -11.65 -1.88
C LEU A 29 2.53 -12.50 -3.07
N LEU A 30 1.90 -13.64 -3.33
CA LEU A 30 2.23 -14.44 -4.51
C LEU A 30 1.85 -13.73 -5.81
N LEU A 31 0.68 -13.07 -5.86
CA LEU A 31 0.24 -12.30 -7.03
C LEU A 31 1.24 -11.19 -7.38
N ILE A 32 1.64 -10.38 -6.40
CA ILE A 32 2.54 -9.24 -6.64
C ILE A 32 3.97 -9.67 -6.93
N ASN A 33 4.46 -10.80 -6.38
CA ASN A 33 5.83 -11.26 -6.57
C ASN A 33 6.07 -12.09 -7.82
N GLN A 34 5.10 -12.90 -8.23
CA GLN A 34 5.28 -13.85 -9.35
C GLN A 34 4.19 -13.75 -10.43
N GLY A 35 3.20 -12.87 -10.22
CA GLY A 35 2.12 -12.59 -11.15
C GLY A 35 0.99 -13.62 -11.12
N TYR A 36 -0.08 -13.28 -11.84
CA TYR A 36 -1.31 -14.07 -11.90
C TYR A 36 -1.07 -15.52 -12.33
N ASN A 37 -0.33 -15.75 -13.42
CA ASN A 37 -0.21 -17.09 -14.01
C ASN A 37 0.49 -18.12 -13.11
N LYS A 38 1.43 -17.68 -12.28
CA LYS A 38 2.19 -18.55 -11.36
C LYS A 38 1.53 -18.75 -10.01
N THR A 39 0.53 -17.96 -9.64
CA THR A 39 -0.18 -18.07 -8.37
C THR A 39 -1.21 -19.20 -8.45
N THR A 40 -0.88 -20.37 -7.91
CA THR A 40 -1.72 -21.58 -7.89
C THR A 40 -2.21 -21.90 -6.49
N LEU A 41 -3.32 -22.67 -6.37
CA LEU A 41 -3.83 -23.12 -5.07
C LEU A 41 -2.80 -23.94 -4.28
N ASP A 42 -1.95 -24.71 -5.00
CA ASP A 42 -0.90 -25.52 -4.39
C ASP A 42 0.17 -24.66 -3.74
N GLU A 43 0.60 -23.63 -4.46
CA GLU A 43 1.56 -22.65 -3.97
C GLU A 43 1.01 -21.90 -2.76
N VAL A 44 -0.25 -21.47 -2.84
CA VAL A 44 -0.94 -20.79 -1.71
C VAL A 44 -1.02 -21.70 -0.50
N ALA A 45 -1.47 -22.95 -0.62
CA ALA A 45 -1.55 -23.89 0.48
C ALA A 45 -0.18 -24.13 1.12
N LYS A 46 0.86 -24.33 0.28
CA LYS A 46 2.25 -24.53 0.72
C LYS A 46 2.79 -23.31 1.48
N LYS A 47 2.66 -22.11 0.93
CA LYS A 47 3.14 -20.87 1.54
C LYS A 47 2.35 -20.49 2.80
N ALA A 48 1.03 -20.74 2.80
CA ALA A 48 0.20 -20.55 3.98
C ALA A 48 0.44 -21.62 5.08
N GLY A 49 1.19 -22.70 4.78
CA GLY A 49 1.43 -23.79 5.74
C GLY A 49 0.16 -24.53 6.15
N ILE A 50 -0.78 -24.68 5.22
CA ILE A 50 -2.04 -25.41 5.43
C ILE A 50 -2.19 -26.57 4.44
N ALA A 51 -2.95 -27.60 4.84
CA ALA A 51 -3.26 -28.68 3.93
C ALA A 51 -4.19 -28.19 2.79
N LYS A 52 -4.02 -28.72 1.57
CA LYS A 52 -4.93 -28.44 0.44
C LYS A 52 -6.42 -28.62 0.81
N LYS A 53 -6.75 -29.71 1.53
CA LYS A 53 -8.11 -29.95 2.01
C LYS A 53 -8.63 -28.80 2.89
N THR A 54 -7.76 -28.17 3.66
CA THR A 54 -8.12 -27.00 4.48
C THR A 54 -8.40 -25.79 3.58
N LEU A 55 -7.57 -25.53 2.57
CA LEU A 55 -7.77 -24.43 1.62
C LEU A 55 -9.12 -24.56 0.90
N TYR A 56 -9.49 -25.77 0.41
CA TYR A 56 -10.78 -26.02 -0.26
C TYR A 56 -12.03 -25.87 0.62
N ARG A 57 -11.87 -25.70 1.94
CA ARG A 57 -12.98 -25.28 2.81
C ARG A 57 -13.31 -23.79 2.70
N PHE A 58 -12.37 -22.98 2.23
CA PHE A 58 -12.50 -21.52 2.13
C PHE A 58 -12.74 -21.05 0.70
N VAL A 59 -12.29 -21.81 -0.30
CA VAL A 59 -12.37 -21.43 -1.70
C VAL A 59 -12.76 -22.62 -2.57
N LYS A 60 -13.55 -22.35 -3.59
CA LYS A 60 -14.02 -23.39 -4.54
C LYS A 60 -12.98 -23.75 -5.56
N ASN A 61 -12.31 -22.73 -6.09
CA ASN A 61 -11.29 -22.84 -7.14
C ASN A 61 -10.35 -21.63 -7.05
N ARG A 62 -9.43 -21.52 -7.99
CA ARG A 62 -8.45 -20.43 -8.07
C ARG A 62 -9.11 -19.08 -8.32
N GLU A 63 -10.07 -19.03 -9.22
CA GLU A 63 -10.79 -17.82 -9.60
C GLU A 63 -11.54 -17.23 -8.40
N ASP A 64 -12.26 -18.08 -7.65
CA ASP A 64 -12.94 -17.70 -6.43
C ASP A 64 -11.96 -17.13 -5.36
N LEU A 65 -10.78 -17.74 -5.21
CA LEU A 65 -9.75 -17.22 -4.32
C LEU A 65 -9.29 -15.83 -4.75
N LEU A 66 -9.00 -15.65 -6.03
CA LEU A 66 -8.49 -14.38 -6.55
C LEU A 66 -9.53 -13.27 -6.46
N GLU A 67 -10.79 -13.58 -6.73
CA GLU A 67 -11.91 -12.66 -6.53
C GLU A 67 -12.01 -12.23 -5.06
N GLN A 68 -11.98 -13.17 -4.11
CA GLN A 68 -12.01 -12.87 -2.68
C GLN A 68 -10.86 -11.95 -2.27
N VAL A 69 -9.63 -12.22 -2.75
CA VAL A 69 -8.45 -11.40 -2.44
C VAL A 69 -8.56 -10.00 -3.00
N VAL A 70 -8.97 -9.85 -4.26
CA VAL A 70 -9.16 -8.52 -4.87
C VAL A 70 -10.29 -7.75 -4.19
N MET A 71 -11.40 -8.41 -3.86
CA MET A 71 -12.53 -7.77 -3.18
C MET A 71 -12.19 -7.37 -1.74
N SER A 72 -11.36 -8.15 -1.04
CA SER A 72 -10.91 -7.85 0.33
C SER A 72 -9.72 -6.90 0.40
N TRP A 73 -9.08 -6.60 -0.74
CA TRP A 73 -7.95 -5.69 -0.73
C TRP A 73 -8.41 -4.28 -0.34
N GLU A 74 -7.80 -3.79 0.72
CA GLU A 74 -7.99 -2.44 1.23
C GLU A 74 -6.63 -1.83 1.48
N ASP A 75 -6.45 -0.61 1.00
CA ASP A 75 -5.30 0.18 1.41
C ASP A 75 -5.65 0.89 2.72
N ASN A 76 -5.09 0.40 3.80
CA ASN A 76 -5.27 0.97 5.14
C ASN A 76 -4.28 2.09 5.45
N PHE A 77 -3.46 2.48 4.48
CA PHE A 77 -2.52 3.57 4.67
C PHE A 77 -3.23 4.92 4.57
N ILE A 78 -3.32 5.60 5.70
CA ILE A 78 -3.72 7.00 5.79
C ILE A 78 -2.55 7.73 6.42
N PRO A 79 -1.81 8.58 5.67
CA PRO A 79 -0.75 9.40 6.26
C PRO A 79 -1.35 10.26 7.38
N ASP A 80 -0.79 10.20 8.59
CA ASP A 80 -1.25 11.07 9.67
C ASP A 80 -0.63 12.47 9.51
N PHE A 81 -1.29 13.30 8.72
CA PHE A 81 -0.82 14.64 8.40
C PHE A 81 -1.52 15.71 9.23
N LYS A 82 -1.54 15.53 10.55
CA LYS A 82 -2.13 16.47 11.51
C LYS A 82 -1.13 17.51 12.04
N LYS A 83 0.10 17.58 11.50
CA LYS A 83 1.12 18.51 12.00
C LYS A 83 0.79 19.94 11.61
N GLU A 84 0.45 20.76 12.60
CA GLU A 84 0.31 22.19 12.41
C GLU A 84 1.69 22.84 12.19
N ALA A 85 1.78 23.70 11.18
CA ALA A 85 2.93 24.57 11.00
C ALA A 85 2.60 25.97 11.51
N ASN A 86 3.53 26.58 12.26
CA ASN A 86 3.40 27.94 12.78
C ASN A 86 4.27 28.94 12.01
N ASN A 87 5.14 28.45 11.12
CA ASN A 87 6.00 29.26 10.26
C ASN A 87 6.38 28.44 9.03
N PHE A 88 6.94 29.12 8.03
CA PHE A 88 7.32 28.51 6.76
C PHE A 88 8.34 27.37 6.90
N GLN A 89 9.31 27.50 7.82
CA GLN A 89 10.32 26.47 8.05
C GLN A 89 9.68 25.15 8.60
N GLN A 90 8.74 25.29 9.53
CA GLN A 90 7.98 24.13 10.04
C GLN A 90 7.08 23.53 8.96
N LEU A 91 6.51 24.35 8.09
CA LEU A 91 5.73 23.92 6.96
C LEU A 91 6.57 23.02 6.03
N MET A 92 7.75 23.47 5.60
CA MET A 92 8.66 22.71 4.75
C MET A 92 9.12 21.38 5.41
N LYS A 93 9.40 21.43 6.71
CA LYS A 93 9.74 20.22 7.48
C LYS A 93 8.59 19.22 7.52
N SER A 94 7.36 19.68 7.74
CA SER A 94 6.17 18.83 7.76
C SER A 94 5.89 18.23 6.39
N LEU A 95 6.03 19.03 5.31
CA LEU A 95 5.90 18.53 3.94
C LEU A 95 6.93 17.44 3.62
N LYS A 96 8.18 17.64 4.04
CA LYS A 96 9.25 16.63 3.86
C LYS A 96 8.90 15.31 4.55
N ILE A 97 8.39 15.36 5.79
CA ILE A 97 7.95 14.17 6.53
C ILE A 97 6.82 13.47 5.78
N PHE A 98 5.79 14.20 5.36
CA PHE A 98 4.67 13.65 4.60
C PHE A 98 5.12 12.95 3.31
N LEU A 99 5.99 13.60 2.52
CA LEU A 99 6.51 13.01 1.29
C LEU A 99 7.37 11.76 1.55
N THR A 100 8.08 11.73 2.69
CA THR A 100 8.84 10.54 3.10
C THR A 100 7.90 9.37 3.42
N GLU A 101 6.87 9.60 4.24
CA GLU A 101 5.89 8.58 4.61
C GLU A 101 5.16 8.00 3.38
N ILE A 102 4.75 8.88 2.45
CA ILE A 102 4.13 8.42 1.19
C ILE A 102 5.14 7.62 0.35
N ALA A 103 6.38 8.10 0.21
CA ALA A 103 7.40 7.41 -0.57
C ALA A 103 7.72 6.02 0.00
N GLU A 104 7.88 5.90 1.31
CA GLU A 104 8.13 4.62 1.98
C GLU A 104 7.03 3.61 1.70
N LYS A 105 5.78 4.06 1.64
CA LYS A 105 4.64 3.20 1.31
C LYS A 105 4.58 2.89 -0.20
N SER A 106 4.55 3.92 -1.04
CA SER A 106 4.27 3.77 -2.49
C SER A 106 5.46 3.19 -3.28
N LEU A 107 6.66 3.18 -2.72
CA LEU A 107 7.87 2.61 -3.31
C LEU A 107 8.35 1.34 -2.58
N SER A 108 7.54 0.79 -1.67
CA SER A 108 7.79 -0.51 -1.04
C SER A 108 7.78 -1.64 -2.07
N MET A 109 8.37 -2.77 -1.72
CA MET A 109 8.37 -3.96 -2.59
C MET A 109 6.94 -4.40 -2.94
N GLU A 110 6.02 -4.33 -2.00
CA GLU A 110 4.62 -4.67 -2.18
C GLU A 110 3.92 -3.71 -3.15
N ALA A 111 4.11 -2.39 -2.99
CA ALA A 111 3.50 -1.38 -3.85
C ALA A 111 4.04 -1.46 -5.29
N VAL A 112 5.35 -1.65 -5.45
CA VAL A 112 5.97 -1.88 -6.77
C VAL A 112 5.44 -3.17 -7.41
N GLY A 113 5.29 -4.24 -6.63
CA GLY A 113 4.69 -5.49 -7.09
C GLY A 113 3.24 -5.34 -7.51
N LEU A 114 2.43 -4.60 -6.74
CA LEU A 114 1.05 -4.27 -7.10
C LEU A 114 0.99 -3.45 -8.40
N PHE A 115 1.84 -2.44 -8.54
CA PHE A 115 1.91 -1.65 -9.77
C PHE A 115 2.25 -2.51 -10.99
N LYS A 116 3.21 -3.45 -10.87
CA LYS A 116 3.52 -4.43 -11.93
C LYS A 116 2.33 -5.33 -12.25
N LEU A 117 1.63 -5.82 -11.22
CA LEU A 117 0.44 -6.64 -11.40
C LEU A 117 -0.65 -5.90 -12.19
N LEU A 118 -0.89 -4.62 -11.87
CA LEU A 118 -1.85 -3.77 -12.57
C LEU A 118 -1.46 -3.48 -14.04
N GLN A 119 -0.19 -3.62 -14.41
CA GLN A 119 0.26 -3.54 -15.82
C GLN A 119 0.05 -4.86 -16.60
N SER A 120 -0.21 -5.97 -15.92
CA SER A 120 -0.47 -7.26 -16.54
C SER A 120 -1.96 -7.46 -16.82
N ASP A 121 -2.27 -8.36 -17.75
CA ASP A 121 -3.65 -8.77 -18.02
C ASP A 121 -4.04 -9.93 -17.10
N PHE A 122 -5.09 -9.76 -16.31
CA PHE A 122 -5.66 -10.80 -15.45
C PHE A 122 -7.14 -10.50 -15.12
N PRO A 123 -7.92 -11.55 -14.80
CA PRO A 123 -9.29 -11.35 -14.31
C PRO A 123 -9.31 -10.44 -13.08
N TYR A 124 -10.32 -9.59 -12.95
CA TYR A 124 -10.49 -8.63 -11.84
C TYR A 124 -9.51 -7.43 -11.83
N ARG A 125 -8.66 -7.28 -12.88
CA ARG A 125 -7.72 -6.16 -13.00
C ARG A 125 -8.40 -4.81 -12.84
N GLU A 126 -9.52 -4.60 -13.53
CA GLU A 126 -10.25 -3.32 -13.49
C GLU A 126 -10.80 -3.00 -12.11
N ILE A 127 -11.25 -4.00 -11.36
CA ILE A 127 -11.70 -3.82 -9.98
C ILE A 127 -10.55 -3.43 -9.07
N LEU A 128 -9.40 -4.12 -9.18
CA LEU A 128 -8.21 -3.80 -8.39
C LEU A 128 -7.66 -2.43 -8.74
N LEU A 129 -7.65 -2.06 -10.04
CA LEU A 129 -7.22 -0.75 -10.51
C LEU A 129 -8.09 0.38 -9.94
N SER A 130 -9.42 0.22 -9.97
CA SER A 130 -10.36 1.18 -9.38
C SER A 130 -10.12 1.37 -7.88
N LYS A 131 -9.94 0.28 -7.13
CA LYS A 131 -9.62 0.33 -5.70
C LYS A 131 -8.28 1.04 -5.43
N TYR A 132 -7.26 0.72 -6.21
CA TYR A 132 -5.94 1.34 -6.12
C TYR A 132 -5.99 2.86 -6.37
N GLN A 133 -6.69 3.30 -7.41
CA GLN A 133 -6.85 4.73 -7.71
C GLN A 133 -7.55 5.48 -6.58
N GLN A 134 -8.65 4.95 -6.06
CA GLN A 134 -9.44 5.59 -5.00
C GLN A 134 -8.72 5.62 -3.65
N SER A 135 -7.92 4.59 -3.34
CA SER A 135 -7.30 4.47 -2.03
C SER A 135 -5.97 5.20 -1.93
N GLU A 136 -5.01 4.92 -2.80
CA GLU A 136 -3.64 5.46 -2.65
C GLU A 136 -3.48 6.85 -3.27
N ILE A 137 -3.89 7.00 -4.53
CA ILE A 137 -3.59 8.22 -5.29
C ILE A 137 -4.47 9.38 -4.83
N GLU A 138 -5.79 9.18 -4.85
CA GLU A 138 -6.73 10.26 -4.54
C GLU A 138 -6.71 10.66 -3.07
N LYS A 139 -6.62 9.71 -2.15
CA LYS A 139 -6.54 10.01 -0.71
C LYS A 139 -5.30 10.82 -0.37
N SER A 140 -4.12 10.39 -0.83
CA SER A 140 -2.86 11.09 -0.55
C SER A 140 -2.87 12.51 -1.11
N ARG A 141 -3.38 12.68 -2.34
CA ARG A 141 -3.55 13.99 -2.97
C ARG A 141 -4.49 14.88 -2.16
N ASN A 142 -5.67 14.39 -1.80
CA ASN A 142 -6.66 15.15 -1.05
C ASN A 142 -6.15 15.55 0.34
N ILE A 143 -5.43 14.67 1.04
CA ILE A 143 -4.82 15.00 2.34
C ILE A 143 -3.83 16.15 2.19
N LEU A 144 -2.93 16.10 1.19
CA LEU A 144 -1.95 17.16 0.96
C LEU A 144 -2.63 18.46 0.54
N THR A 145 -3.61 18.40 -0.37
CA THR A 145 -4.39 19.56 -0.83
C THR A 145 -5.04 20.28 0.35
N ASN A 146 -5.81 19.56 1.16
CA ASN A 146 -6.50 20.14 2.30
C ASN A 146 -5.53 20.75 3.33
N TRP A 147 -4.38 20.11 3.52
CA TRP A 147 -3.37 20.64 4.42
C TRP A 147 -2.74 21.91 3.86
N LEU A 148 -2.36 21.96 2.59
CA LEU A 148 -1.80 23.18 1.97
C LEU A 148 -2.80 24.33 2.00
N GLU A 149 -4.08 24.07 1.74
CA GLU A 149 -5.15 25.05 1.87
C GLU A 149 -5.24 25.61 3.31
N SER A 150 -5.12 24.73 4.32
CA SER A 150 -5.11 25.18 5.71
C SER A 150 -3.91 26.07 6.05
N GLN A 151 -2.74 25.80 5.46
CA GLN A 151 -1.56 26.66 5.66
C GLN A 151 -1.68 28.00 4.91
N TYR A 152 -2.34 28.02 3.77
CA TYR A 152 -2.70 29.27 3.08
C TYR A 152 -3.63 30.13 3.95
N GLN A 153 -4.66 29.54 4.56
CA GLN A 153 -5.56 30.28 5.47
C GLN A 153 -4.84 30.88 6.68
N LYS A 154 -3.71 30.29 7.09
CA LYS A 154 -2.82 30.83 8.14
C LYS A 154 -1.85 31.91 7.64
N GLY A 155 -1.87 32.22 6.34
CA GLY A 155 -0.96 33.20 5.73
C GLY A 155 0.48 32.69 5.51
N LEU A 156 0.71 31.37 5.60
CA LEU A 156 2.03 30.76 5.41
C LEU A 156 2.37 30.49 3.95
N LEU A 157 1.38 30.49 3.06
CA LEU A 157 1.52 30.27 1.62
C LEU A 157 0.82 31.36 0.82
N LYS A 158 1.27 31.62 -0.40
CA LYS A 158 0.52 32.41 -1.38
C LYS A 158 -0.61 31.58 -1.98
N LYS A 159 -1.61 32.25 -2.58
CA LYS A 159 -2.69 31.57 -3.30
C LYS A 159 -2.17 30.86 -4.52
N MET A 160 -2.46 29.56 -4.65
CA MET A 160 -2.11 28.72 -5.78
C MET A 160 -3.20 27.66 -5.99
N ASP A 161 -3.12 26.88 -7.06
CA ASP A 161 -3.96 25.70 -7.22
C ASP A 161 -3.37 24.55 -6.40
N PHE A 162 -3.83 24.41 -5.16
CA PHE A 162 -3.30 23.41 -4.21
C PHE A 162 -3.54 21.97 -4.65
N TYR A 163 -4.57 21.72 -5.44
CA TYR A 163 -4.83 20.40 -6.00
C TYR A 163 -3.74 20.02 -7.02
N ILE A 164 -3.47 20.89 -7.97
CA ILE A 164 -2.42 20.68 -8.98
C ILE A 164 -1.03 20.62 -8.34
N ILE A 165 -0.75 21.51 -7.38
CA ILE A 165 0.54 21.47 -6.64
C ILE A 165 0.72 20.15 -5.91
N SER A 166 -0.29 19.66 -5.24
CA SER A 166 -0.24 18.37 -4.53
C SER A 166 0.03 17.21 -5.51
N GLU A 167 -0.64 17.21 -6.66
CA GLU A 167 -0.41 16.22 -7.71
C GLU A 167 1.02 16.25 -8.23
N LEU A 168 1.53 17.44 -8.57
CA LEU A 168 2.89 17.59 -9.10
C LEU A 168 3.96 17.18 -8.09
N VAL A 169 3.83 17.61 -6.83
CA VAL A 169 4.80 17.30 -5.77
C VAL A 169 4.84 15.80 -5.49
N ILE A 170 3.69 15.15 -5.36
CA ILE A 170 3.62 13.69 -5.18
C ILE A 170 4.21 12.97 -6.40
N SER A 171 3.85 13.41 -7.62
CA SER A 171 4.36 12.80 -8.86
C SER A 171 5.87 12.92 -8.99
N MET A 172 6.46 14.05 -8.64
CA MET A 172 7.91 14.23 -8.67
C MET A 172 8.66 13.25 -7.77
N VAL A 173 8.07 12.90 -6.63
CA VAL A 173 8.70 12.00 -5.65
C VAL A 173 8.46 10.53 -6.01
N ILE A 174 7.27 10.18 -6.51
CA ILE A 174 6.83 8.79 -6.65
C ILE A 174 6.91 8.29 -8.10
N ALA A 175 6.41 9.02 -9.09
CA ALA A 175 6.11 8.46 -10.40
C ALA A 175 7.34 7.90 -11.13
N GLU A 176 8.43 8.65 -11.20
CA GLU A 176 9.63 8.19 -11.90
C GLU A 176 10.38 7.09 -11.15
N PRO A 177 10.62 7.17 -9.82
CA PRO A 177 11.16 6.02 -9.07
C PRO A 177 10.32 4.76 -9.20
N LEU A 178 9.00 4.86 -9.07
CA LEU A 178 8.09 3.71 -9.21
C LEU A 178 8.22 3.06 -10.59
N ARG A 179 8.28 3.88 -11.67
CA ARG A 179 8.52 3.38 -13.03
C ARG A 179 9.84 2.64 -13.16
N GLN A 180 10.94 3.20 -12.62
CA GLN A 180 12.26 2.57 -12.66
C GLN A 180 12.31 1.26 -11.85
N MET A 181 11.69 1.23 -10.68
CA MET A 181 11.56 0.03 -9.84
C MET A 181 10.70 -1.04 -10.53
N ALA A 182 9.61 -0.64 -11.18
CA ALA A 182 8.77 -1.56 -11.93
C ALA A 182 9.49 -2.18 -13.13
N LEU A 183 10.39 -1.43 -13.77
CA LEU A 183 11.26 -1.93 -14.85
C LEU A 183 12.48 -2.72 -14.35
N GLY A 184 12.70 -2.79 -13.03
CA GLY A 184 13.88 -3.48 -12.45
C GLY A 184 15.19 -2.70 -12.61
N ILE A 185 15.13 -1.39 -12.88
CA ILE A 185 16.30 -0.50 -13.00
C ILE A 185 16.81 -0.10 -11.62
N LEU A 186 15.87 0.16 -10.68
CA LEU A 186 16.15 0.47 -9.29
C LEU A 186 15.52 -0.59 -8.37
N PRO A 187 16.15 -0.93 -7.24
CA PRO A 187 15.50 -1.70 -6.19
C PRO A 187 14.43 -0.85 -5.49
N SER A 188 13.42 -1.53 -4.92
CA SER A 188 12.41 -0.87 -4.07
C SER A 188 13.01 -0.35 -2.76
N LEU A 189 12.24 0.47 -2.04
CA LEU A 189 12.66 0.87 -0.70
C LEU A 189 12.68 -0.36 0.25
N PRO A 190 13.58 -0.39 1.22
CA PRO A 190 14.52 0.70 1.63
C PRO A 190 15.88 0.72 0.92
N GLU A 191 16.13 -0.12 -0.07
CA GLU A 191 17.45 -0.23 -0.72
C GLU A 191 17.81 1.01 -1.56
N THR A 192 16.82 1.74 -2.08
CA THR A 192 17.01 3.01 -2.79
C THR A 192 16.92 4.20 -1.84
N ASP A 193 17.86 5.14 -1.88
CA ASP A 193 17.72 6.42 -1.15
C ASP A 193 16.87 7.42 -1.95
N ILE A 194 15.68 7.71 -1.43
CA ILE A 194 14.76 8.70 -2.02
C ILE A 194 14.91 10.11 -1.45
N THR A 195 15.71 10.28 -0.39
CA THR A 195 15.88 11.56 0.34
C THR A 195 16.31 12.73 -0.55
N PRO A 196 17.27 12.56 -1.50
CA PRO A 196 17.67 13.67 -2.38
C PRO A 196 16.51 14.18 -3.25
N ARG A 197 15.67 13.27 -3.74
CA ARG A 197 14.50 13.62 -4.57
C ARG A 197 13.43 14.36 -3.78
N ILE A 198 13.12 13.90 -2.57
CA ILE A 198 12.20 14.60 -1.65
C ILE A 198 12.73 16.00 -1.34
N SER A 199 14.03 16.13 -1.02
CA SER A 199 14.64 17.43 -0.73
C SER A 199 14.56 18.37 -1.92
N ALA A 200 14.81 17.91 -3.14
CA ALA A 200 14.68 18.70 -4.36
C ALA A 200 13.23 19.15 -4.60
N ALA A 201 12.24 18.26 -4.43
CA ALA A 201 10.83 18.59 -4.59
C ALA A 201 10.37 19.67 -3.59
N VAL A 202 10.80 19.57 -2.34
CA VAL A 202 10.50 20.58 -1.31
C VAL A 202 11.17 21.92 -1.63
N SER A 203 12.43 21.92 -2.07
CA SER A 203 13.17 23.15 -2.42
C SER A 203 12.57 23.92 -3.59
N LEU A 204 11.80 23.28 -4.48
CA LEU A 204 11.10 23.96 -5.55
C LEU A 204 9.97 24.86 -5.03
N LEU A 205 9.39 24.52 -3.88
CA LEU A 205 8.34 25.30 -3.21
C LEU A 205 8.90 26.43 -2.33
N GLU A 206 10.21 26.40 -2.00
CA GLU A 206 10.87 27.43 -1.18
C GLU A 206 11.22 28.70 -1.97
N ARG A 207 11.25 28.65 -3.29
CA ARG A 207 11.79 29.71 -4.16
C ARG A 207 10.78 30.75 -4.60
N GLU A 208 9.55 30.70 -4.07
CA GLU A 208 8.52 31.72 -4.32
C GLU A 208 8.15 32.52 -3.04
#